data_00eb20f0fdfebbad33b03c33b0f1b955
#
_entry.id   00eb20f0fdfebbad33b03c33b0f1b955
#
_cell.length_a   1.000
_cell.length_b   1.000
_cell.length_c   1.000
_cell.angle_alpha   90.00
_cell.angle_beta   90.00
_cell.angle_gamma   90.00
#
_symmetry.space_group_name_H-M   'P 1'
#
loop_
_entity.id
_entity.type
_entity.pdbx_description
1 polymer ?
#
loop_
_entity_poly.entity_id
_entity_poly.type
_entity_poly.pdbx_seq_one_letter_code
_entity_poly.pdbx_strand_id
1 'polypeptide(L)'
;VTILGFACKRGDGLKASRYTKPCRVFSACGGAALYRKSILDEIGNFDENFFAYFEDVDLSWRANNAGYKNLLCPTAKCYHICGASTGAVKYNAFKSQQSGRNSILLPLKNEPLLMLILNFIPLAVGYLLKCYKFHKQGFGEAWDKGMHEAFALLKSGRLGKRPFRLKDLPNYILMELWMIWNMVPYLWYRLV
;
A
#
# COMPACT_ATOMS: atom_id res chain seq x y z
N VAL A 1 5.94 -1.19 0.05
CA VAL A 1 5.25 -2.07 1.00
C VAL A 1 6.25 -3.07 1.55
N THR A 2 6.15 -3.40 2.84
CA THR A 2 6.94 -4.44 3.50
C THR A 2 6.15 -5.74 3.59
N ILE A 3 6.81 -6.85 3.90
CA ILE A 3 6.17 -8.15 4.15
C ILE A 3 5.17 -8.13 5.32
N LEU A 4 5.29 -7.18 6.24
CA LEU A 4 4.33 -6.92 7.31
C LEU A 4 3.13 -6.05 6.86
N GLY A 5 3.01 -5.74 5.57
CA GLY A 5 1.94 -4.90 5.04
C GLY A 5 2.05 -3.40 5.41
N PHE A 6 3.23 -2.91 5.81
CA PHE A 6 3.44 -1.47 6.03
C PHE A 6 3.80 -0.77 4.72
N ALA A 7 3.02 0.23 4.32
CA ALA A 7 3.41 1.17 3.28
C ALA A 7 4.16 2.34 3.91
N CYS A 8 5.35 2.63 3.38
CA CYS A 8 6.22 3.69 3.88
C CYS A 8 6.60 4.62 2.75
N LYS A 9 6.62 5.90 3.04
CA LYS A 9 7.16 6.91 2.13
C LYS A 9 8.68 6.76 2.07
N ARG A 10 9.23 6.61 0.88
CA ARG A 10 10.67 6.60 0.69
C ARG A 10 11.26 7.97 0.97
N GLY A 11 12.18 8.04 1.92
CA GLY A 11 12.88 9.29 2.26
C GLY A 11 12.06 10.29 3.06
N ASP A 12 10.97 9.86 3.72
CA ASP A 12 10.19 10.72 4.59
C ASP A 12 11.08 11.35 5.67
N GLY A 13 11.05 12.68 5.78
CA GLY A 13 11.91 13.44 6.68
C GLY A 13 13.37 13.64 6.21
N LEU A 14 13.77 13.08 5.08
CA LEU A 14 15.14 13.23 4.55
C LEU A 14 15.23 14.34 3.49
N LYS A 15 16.44 14.89 3.32
CA LYS A 15 16.71 15.93 2.31
C LYS A 15 16.52 15.38 0.89
N ALA A 16 15.76 16.11 0.05
CA ALA A 16 15.50 15.76 -1.34
C ALA A 16 16.79 15.59 -2.18
N SER A 17 17.88 16.26 -1.80
CA SER A 17 19.18 16.13 -2.45
C SER A 17 19.79 14.71 -2.44
N ARG A 18 19.27 13.81 -1.60
CA ARG A 18 19.66 12.40 -1.60
C ARG A 18 19.01 11.58 -2.70
N TYR A 19 17.98 12.13 -3.37
CA TYR A 19 17.13 11.41 -4.33
C TYR A 19 17.22 12.07 -5.71
N THR A 20 18.41 12.10 -6.29
CA THR A 20 18.71 12.79 -7.55
C THR A 20 18.68 11.89 -8.77
N LYS A 21 18.65 10.57 -8.59
CA LYS A 21 18.65 9.60 -9.68
C LYS A 21 17.30 8.91 -9.82
N PRO A 22 16.80 8.72 -11.05
CA PRO A 22 15.62 7.88 -11.27
C PRO A 22 15.84 6.49 -10.70
N CYS A 23 14.83 5.92 -10.08
CA CYS A 23 14.89 4.56 -9.57
C CYS A 23 13.51 3.93 -9.55
N ARG A 24 13.49 2.60 -9.55
CA ARG A 24 12.26 1.84 -9.37
C ARG A 24 11.77 1.99 -7.92
N VAL A 25 10.47 2.21 -7.76
CA VAL A 25 9.79 2.28 -6.46
C VAL A 25 8.66 1.26 -6.43
N PHE A 26 8.28 0.80 -5.24
CA PHE A 26 7.17 -0.15 -5.12
C PHE A 26 5.85 0.48 -5.55
N SER A 27 5.61 1.71 -5.12
CA SER A 27 4.37 2.41 -5.40
C SER A 27 4.63 3.89 -5.63
N ALA A 28 3.88 4.49 -6.56
CA ALA A 28 3.80 5.92 -6.75
C ALA A 28 2.78 6.52 -5.77
N CYS A 29 3.04 7.72 -5.26
CA CYS A 29 2.08 8.44 -4.42
C CYS A 29 0.99 9.10 -5.30
N GLY A 30 -0.27 8.79 -5.07
CA GLY A 30 -1.40 9.28 -5.88
C GLY A 30 -1.50 10.80 -5.97
N GLY A 31 -1.02 11.53 -4.95
CA GLY A 31 -0.98 12.99 -4.96
C GLY A 31 0.07 13.61 -5.91
N ALA A 32 1.00 12.81 -6.47
CA ALA A 32 2.06 13.28 -7.37
C ALA A 32 2.48 12.16 -8.33
N ALA A 33 1.54 11.54 -9.02
CA ALA A 33 1.79 10.43 -9.92
C ALA A 33 1.22 10.69 -11.31
N LEU A 34 1.91 10.17 -12.32
CA LEU A 34 1.45 10.14 -13.71
C LEU A 34 1.29 8.68 -14.12
N TYR A 35 0.14 8.34 -14.65
CA TYR A 35 -0.17 6.98 -15.09
C TYR A 35 -0.34 6.94 -16.62
N ARG A 36 0.29 5.95 -17.26
CA ARG A 36 0.07 5.71 -18.68
C ARG A 36 -1.32 5.09 -18.89
N LYS A 37 -2.16 5.75 -19.70
CA LYS A 37 -3.54 5.32 -19.94
C LYS A 37 -3.64 3.86 -20.40
N SER A 38 -2.78 3.42 -21.33
CA SER A 38 -2.79 2.03 -21.82
C SER A 38 -2.53 0.98 -20.72
N ILE A 39 -1.81 1.34 -19.65
CA ILE A 39 -1.63 0.46 -18.49
C ILE A 39 -2.93 0.40 -17.68
N LEU A 40 -3.59 1.53 -17.49
CA LEU A 40 -4.88 1.57 -16.79
C LEU A 40 -5.95 0.78 -17.54
N ASP A 41 -5.95 0.85 -18.87
CA ASP A 41 -6.85 0.07 -19.73
C ASP A 41 -6.65 -1.45 -19.56
N GLU A 42 -5.41 -1.91 -19.26
CA GLU A 42 -5.10 -3.33 -19.02
C GLU A 42 -5.36 -3.78 -17.57
N ILE A 43 -4.92 -2.99 -16.59
CA ILE A 43 -4.95 -3.40 -15.18
C ILE A 43 -6.15 -2.86 -14.42
N GLY A 44 -6.94 -1.99 -15.03
CA GLY A 44 -8.06 -1.25 -14.42
C GLY A 44 -7.61 0.03 -13.71
N ASN A 45 -8.55 0.92 -13.49
CA ASN A 45 -8.38 2.20 -12.81
C ASN A 45 -8.23 2.01 -11.29
N PHE A 46 -8.27 3.12 -10.53
CA PHE A 46 -8.39 3.09 -9.08
C PHE A 46 -9.62 2.29 -8.67
N ASP A 47 -9.46 1.40 -7.69
CA ASP A 47 -10.57 0.62 -7.17
C ASP A 47 -11.32 1.42 -6.11
N GLU A 48 -12.58 1.74 -6.40
CA GLU A 48 -13.46 2.51 -5.51
C GLU A 48 -13.62 1.87 -4.12
N ASN A 49 -13.39 0.56 -4.01
CA ASN A 49 -13.37 -0.11 -2.73
C ASN A 49 -12.28 0.42 -1.78
N PHE A 50 -11.24 1.07 -2.28
CA PHE A 50 -10.21 1.73 -1.46
C PHE A 50 -10.47 3.21 -1.21
N PHE A 51 -11.64 3.69 -1.23
CA PHE A 51 -12.08 5.08 -1.12
C PHE A 51 -10.96 6.13 -0.83
N ALA A 52 -10.12 5.92 0.19
CA ALA A 52 -8.96 6.76 0.52
C ALA A 52 -7.89 5.92 1.25
N TYR A 53 -6.61 6.23 0.99
CA TYR A 53 -5.43 5.52 1.46
C TYR A 53 -5.31 4.10 0.93
N PHE A 54 -4.11 3.76 0.43
CA PHE A 54 -3.75 2.51 -0.24
C PHE A 54 -4.34 2.32 -1.65
N GLU A 55 -5.19 3.21 -2.17
CA GLU A 55 -5.69 3.17 -3.55
C GLU A 55 -4.54 3.27 -4.56
N ASP A 56 -3.57 4.11 -4.29
CA ASP A 56 -2.36 4.30 -5.09
C ASP A 56 -1.38 3.11 -4.95
N VAL A 57 -1.32 2.53 -3.76
CA VAL A 57 -0.54 1.32 -3.52
C VAL A 57 -1.16 0.12 -4.22
N ASP A 58 -2.49 -0.03 -4.19
CA ASP A 58 -3.22 -1.07 -4.92
C ASP A 58 -2.95 -0.99 -6.42
N LEU A 59 -3.13 0.19 -7.01
CA LEU A 59 -2.91 0.40 -8.44
C LEU A 59 -1.45 0.10 -8.83
N SER A 60 -0.50 0.58 -8.02
CA SER A 60 0.92 0.34 -8.23
C SER A 60 1.31 -1.13 -8.10
N TRP A 61 0.67 -1.85 -7.17
CA TRP A 61 0.91 -3.29 -6.98
C TRP A 61 0.37 -4.09 -8.15
N ARG A 62 -0.84 -3.76 -8.62
CA ARG A 62 -1.41 -4.38 -9.85
C ARG A 62 -0.52 -4.15 -11.06
N ALA A 63 0.04 -2.95 -11.21
CA ALA A 63 0.99 -2.65 -12.28
C ALA A 63 2.26 -3.51 -12.17
N ASN A 64 2.85 -3.62 -10.98
CA ASN A 64 4.01 -4.48 -10.75
C ASN A 64 3.71 -5.95 -11.05
N ASN A 65 2.57 -6.47 -10.60
CA ASN A 65 2.14 -7.85 -10.89
C ASN A 65 1.97 -8.10 -12.39
N ALA A 66 1.62 -7.06 -13.15
CA ALA A 66 1.52 -7.12 -14.61
C ALA A 66 2.88 -6.96 -15.33
N GLY A 67 3.99 -6.75 -14.59
CA GLY A 67 5.33 -6.55 -15.14
C GLY A 67 5.69 -5.10 -15.45
N TYR A 68 4.82 -4.15 -15.18
CA TYR A 68 5.11 -2.72 -15.31
C TYR A 68 5.99 -2.22 -14.16
N LYS A 69 6.57 -1.04 -14.34
CA LYS A 69 7.49 -0.45 -13.34
C LYS A 69 6.98 0.90 -12.88
N ASN A 70 6.92 1.07 -11.57
CA ASN A 70 6.73 2.39 -10.97
C ASN A 70 8.11 3.05 -10.81
N LEU A 71 8.26 4.29 -11.25
CA LEU A 71 9.53 5.00 -11.27
C LEU A 71 9.44 6.33 -10.51
N LEU A 72 10.45 6.63 -9.71
CA LEU A 72 10.68 7.96 -9.20
C LEU A 72 11.31 8.83 -10.28
N CYS A 73 10.70 10.00 -10.55
CA CYS A 73 11.25 11.05 -11.41
C CYS A 73 11.76 12.21 -10.54
N PRO A 74 13.06 12.31 -10.25
CA PRO A 74 13.58 13.31 -9.30
C PRO A 74 13.49 14.76 -9.79
N THR A 75 13.35 14.97 -11.09
CA THR A 75 13.19 16.30 -11.69
C THR A 75 11.76 16.83 -11.59
N ALA A 76 10.77 15.94 -11.42
CA ALA A 76 9.38 16.31 -11.20
C ALA A 76 9.17 16.60 -9.70
N LYS A 77 9.01 17.87 -9.36
CA LYS A 77 8.81 18.31 -7.97
C LYS A 77 7.36 18.73 -7.76
N CYS A 78 6.77 18.26 -6.67
CA CYS A 78 5.42 18.64 -6.25
C CYS A 78 5.45 19.13 -4.80
N TYR A 79 4.80 20.26 -4.54
CA TYR A 79 4.56 20.76 -3.19
C TYR A 79 3.18 20.31 -2.75
N HIS A 80 3.13 19.34 -1.87
CA HIS A 80 1.89 18.71 -1.43
C HIS A 80 1.45 19.22 -0.06
N ILE A 81 0.26 19.84 0.01
CA ILE A 81 -0.38 20.23 1.26
C ILE A 81 -1.01 18.96 1.88
N CYS A 82 -0.22 18.25 2.66
CA CYS A 82 -0.67 17.00 3.29
C CYS A 82 -1.88 17.26 4.20
N GLY A 83 -2.94 16.46 4.03
CA GLY A 83 -4.10 16.50 4.91
C GLY A 83 -5.11 17.61 4.64
N ALA A 84 -5.06 18.31 3.51
CA ALA A 84 -6.04 19.33 3.14
C ALA A 84 -7.49 18.80 3.20
N SER A 85 -7.73 17.57 2.75
CA SER A 85 -9.07 16.96 2.76
C SER A 85 -9.36 16.08 3.98
N THR A 86 -8.34 15.54 4.65
CA THR A 86 -8.52 14.53 5.72
C THR A 86 -8.00 14.98 7.09
N GLY A 87 -7.66 16.25 7.20
CA GLY A 87 -7.06 16.87 8.40
C GLY A 87 -5.53 16.77 8.41
N ALA A 88 -4.88 17.87 8.83
CA ALA A 88 -3.41 17.98 8.88
C ALA A 88 -2.76 17.10 9.97
N VAL A 89 -3.55 16.61 10.93
CA VAL A 89 -3.06 15.74 12.01
C VAL A 89 -2.58 14.39 11.45
N LYS A 90 -1.51 13.88 12.02
CA LYS A 90 -0.89 12.60 11.58
C LYS A 90 -1.87 11.43 11.69
N TYR A 91 -2.67 11.37 12.75
CA TYR A 91 -3.68 10.33 12.99
C TYR A 91 -5.01 10.97 13.40
N ASN A 92 -6.12 10.40 12.94
CA ASN A 92 -7.48 10.70 13.34
C ASN A 92 -8.38 9.48 13.12
N ALA A 93 -9.64 9.54 13.53
CA ALA A 93 -10.58 8.43 13.41
C ALA A 93 -10.75 7.96 11.95
N PHE A 94 -10.88 8.88 11.00
CA PHE A 94 -11.01 8.55 9.57
C PHE A 94 -9.78 7.79 9.05
N LYS A 95 -8.57 8.28 9.33
CA LYS A 95 -7.32 7.62 8.91
C LYS A 95 -7.17 6.23 9.56
N SER A 96 -7.59 6.10 10.81
CA SER A 96 -7.59 4.83 11.53
C SER A 96 -8.55 3.82 10.88
N GLN A 97 -9.80 4.22 10.62
CA GLN A 97 -10.80 3.39 9.97
C GLN A 97 -10.33 2.91 8.59
N GLN A 98 -9.86 3.82 7.73
CA GLN A 98 -9.34 3.45 6.41
C GLN A 98 -8.11 2.54 6.50
N SER A 99 -7.23 2.77 7.48
CA SER A 99 -6.07 1.91 7.70
C SER A 99 -6.46 0.50 8.16
N GLY A 100 -7.41 0.38 9.09
CA GLY A 100 -7.95 -0.90 9.55
C GLY A 100 -8.56 -1.70 8.39
N ARG A 101 -9.38 -1.04 7.58
CA ARG A 101 -10.03 -1.63 6.41
C ARG A 101 -9.03 -2.02 5.32
N ASN A 102 -8.27 -1.07 4.82
CA ASN A 102 -7.48 -1.25 3.61
C ASN A 102 -6.21 -2.09 3.84
N SER A 103 -5.72 -2.19 5.09
CA SER A 103 -4.63 -3.12 5.43
C SER A 103 -5.02 -4.59 5.27
N ILE A 104 -6.31 -4.93 5.37
CA ILE A 104 -6.83 -6.27 5.10
C ILE A 104 -7.05 -6.46 3.59
N LEU A 105 -7.69 -5.49 2.95
CA LEU A 105 -8.09 -5.60 1.54
C LEU A 105 -6.89 -5.65 0.59
N LEU A 106 -5.84 -4.87 0.88
CA LEU A 106 -4.70 -4.70 -0.02
C LEU A 106 -3.98 -6.03 -0.34
N PRO A 107 -3.50 -6.83 0.64
CA PRO A 107 -2.86 -8.11 0.34
C PRO A 107 -3.86 -9.12 -0.24
N LEU A 108 -5.07 -9.20 0.29
CA LEU A 108 -6.09 -10.14 -0.20
C LEU A 108 -6.44 -9.93 -1.66
N LYS A 109 -6.38 -8.70 -2.14
CA LYS A 109 -6.63 -8.37 -3.55
C LYS A 109 -5.44 -8.65 -4.44
N ASN A 110 -4.22 -8.33 -3.98
CA ASN A 110 -3.04 -8.24 -4.84
C ASN A 110 -2.14 -9.46 -4.80
N GLU A 111 -2.15 -10.23 -3.72
CA GLU A 111 -1.32 -11.43 -3.61
C GLU A 111 -2.05 -12.66 -4.16
N PRO A 112 -1.34 -13.54 -4.92
CA PRO A 112 -1.81 -14.89 -5.21
C PRO A 112 -2.05 -15.68 -3.93
N LEU A 113 -2.93 -16.69 -3.99
CA LEU A 113 -3.29 -17.47 -2.80
C LEU A 113 -2.06 -18.11 -2.11
N LEU A 114 -1.12 -18.64 -2.89
CA LEU A 114 0.11 -19.22 -2.32
C LEU A 114 0.92 -18.19 -1.53
N MET A 115 1.08 -16.97 -2.07
CA MET A 115 1.79 -15.89 -1.38
C MET A 115 1.04 -15.45 -0.12
N LEU A 116 -0.30 -15.36 -0.16
CA LEU A 116 -1.10 -15.07 1.03
C LEU A 116 -0.92 -16.12 2.13
N ILE A 117 -0.79 -17.41 1.78
CA ILE A 117 -0.54 -18.48 2.75
C ILE A 117 0.86 -18.31 3.36
N LEU A 118 1.88 -18.08 2.54
CA LEU A 118 3.26 -17.87 3.00
C LEU A 118 3.39 -16.61 3.86
N ASN A 119 2.67 -15.54 3.50
CA ASN A 119 2.71 -14.25 4.18
C ASN A 119 1.70 -14.11 5.32
N PHE A 120 0.89 -15.13 5.58
CA PHE A 120 -0.18 -15.04 6.59
C PHE A 120 0.35 -14.57 7.95
N ILE A 121 1.41 -15.20 8.46
CA ILE A 121 1.99 -14.86 9.77
C ILE A 121 2.56 -13.42 9.78
N PRO A 122 3.46 -13.03 8.87
CA PRO A 122 3.98 -11.66 8.87
C PRO A 122 2.88 -10.60 8.66
N LEU A 123 1.90 -10.85 7.79
CA LEU A 123 0.78 -9.94 7.59
C LEU A 123 -0.09 -9.80 8.86
N ALA A 124 -0.39 -10.92 9.53
CA ALA A 124 -1.12 -10.91 10.79
C ALA A 124 -0.37 -10.14 11.88
N VAL A 125 0.94 -10.37 12.03
CA VAL A 125 1.79 -9.61 12.96
C VAL A 125 1.75 -8.12 12.64
N GLY A 126 1.94 -7.74 11.38
CA GLY A 126 1.89 -6.34 10.96
C GLY A 126 0.53 -5.69 11.19
N TYR A 127 -0.56 -6.43 10.97
CA TYR A 127 -1.91 -5.98 11.26
C TYR A 127 -2.14 -5.75 12.76
N LEU A 128 -1.73 -6.70 13.60
CA LEU A 128 -1.85 -6.60 15.06
C LEU A 128 -1.02 -5.44 15.63
N LEU A 129 0.17 -5.20 15.10
CA LEU A 129 0.99 -4.05 15.49
C LEU A 129 0.31 -2.71 15.16
N LYS A 130 -0.36 -2.61 14.00
CA LYS A 130 -1.15 -1.42 13.64
C LYS A 130 -2.37 -1.29 14.55
N CYS A 131 -3.10 -2.39 14.78
CA CYS A 131 -4.25 -2.46 15.68
C CYS A 131 -3.87 -1.93 17.06
N TYR A 132 -2.86 -2.52 17.71
CA TYR A 132 -2.36 -2.08 19.00
C TYR A 132 -2.01 -0.59 19.02
N LYS A 133 -1.31 -0.12 17.98
CA LYS A 133 -0.92 1.29 17.87
C LYS A 133 -2.13 2.22 17.84
N PHE A 134 -3.15 1.93 17.02
CA PHE A 134 -4.31 2.80 16.90
C PHE A 134 -5.20 2.74 18.15
N HIS A 135 -5.33 1.58 18.79
CA HIS A 135 -6.00 1.47 20.10
C HIS A 135 -5.28 2.30 21.17
N LYS A 136 -3.95 2.20 21.28
CA LYS A 136 -3.15 3.00 22.21
C LYS A 136 -3.26 4.51 21.96
N GLN A 137 -3.55 4.93 20.73
CA GLN A 137 -3.74 6.34 20.36
C GLN A 137 -5.18 6.85 20.53
N GLY A 138 -6.10 6.04 21.06
CA GLY A 138 -7.50 6.38 21.24
C GLY A 138 -8.37 6.29 19.99
N PHE A 139 -7.87 5.63 18.92
CA PHE A 139 -8.61 5.46 17.67
C PHE A 139 -9.03 3.99 17.42
N GLY A 140 -9.10 3.17 18.49
CA GLY A 140 -9.41 1.75 18.41
C GLY A 140 -10.77 1.48 17.78
N GLU A 141 -11.83 2.14 18.25
CA GLU A 141 -13.18 1.96 17.69
C GLU A 141 -13.25 2.22 16.19
N ALA A 142 -12.56 3.26 15.72
CA ALA A 142 -12.50 3.56 14.28
C ALA A 142 -11.73 2.49 13.53
N TRP A 143 -10.66 1.93 14.10
CA TRP A 143 -9.92 0.80 13.54
C TRP A 143 -10.81 -0.43 13.39
N ASP A 144 -11.52 -0.81 14.45
CA ASP A 144 -12.40 -1.97 14.49
C ASP A 144 -13.56 -1.83 13.50
N LYS A 145 -14.13 -0.62 13.40
CA LYS A 145 -15.11 -0.32 12.35
C LYS A 145 -14.56 -0.58 10.96
N GLY A 146 -13.35 -0.11 10.67
CA GLY A 146 -12.67 -0.38 9.40
C GLY A 146 -12.46 -1.87 9.13
N MET A 147 -12.09 -2.64 10.15
CA MET A 147 -11.98 -4.10 10.08
C MET A 147 -13.32 -4.75 9.72
N HIS A 148 -14.39 -4.37 10.39
CA HIS A 148 -15.74 -4.89 10.08
C HIS A 148 -16.18 -4.57 8.65
N GLU A 149 -15.90 -3.36 8.16
CA GLU A 149 -16.17 -2.96 6.78
C GLU A 149 -15.38 -3.81 5.77
N ALA A 150 -14.12 -4.15 6.06
CA ALA A 150 -13.33 -5.03 5.22
C ALA A 150 -13.98 -6.42 5.11
N PHE A 151 -14.37 -7.02 6.23
CA PHE A 151 -15.02 -8.33 6.23
C PHE A 151 -16.40 -8.30 5.55
N ALA A 152 -17.19 -7.24 5.72
CA ALA A 152 -18.44 -7.05 5.02
C ALA A 152 -18.25 -6.99 3.50
N LEU A 153 -17.22 -6.25 3.04
CA LEU A 153 -16.87 -6.19 1.62
C LEU A 153 -16.42 -7.56 1.08
N LEU A 154 -15.62 -8.30 1.83
CA LEU A 154 -15.18 -9.64 1.43
C LEU A 154 -16.36 -10.60 1.28
N LYS A 155 -17.29 -10.59 2.24
CA LYS A 155 -18.51 -11.40 2.19
C LYS A 155 -19.40 -11.05 0.99
N SER A 156 -19.42 -9.78 0.58
CA SER A 156 -20.22 -9.34 -0.58
C SER A 156 -19.65 -9.79 -1.93
N GLY A 157 -18.44 -10.32 -1.99
CA GLY A 157 -17.76 -10.72 -3.22
C GLY A 157 -17.38 -9.56 -4.15
N ARG A 158 -17.57 -8.31 -3.73
CA ARG A 158 -17.31 -7.12 -4.58
C ARG A 158 -15.83 -6.72 -4.69
N LEU A 159 -14.96 -7.29 -3.88
CA LEU A 159 -13.52 -7.05 -4.01
C LEU A 159 -13.00 -7.75 -5.27
N GLY A 160 -12.84 -7.01 -6.35
CA GLY A 160 -12.27 -7.52 -7.59
C GLY A 160 -10.82 -7.97 -7.38
N LYS A 161 -10.54 -9.23 -7.64
CA LYS A 161 -9.18 -9.79 -7.60
C LYS A 161 -8.72 -10.10 -9.02
N ARG A 162 -7.50 -9.66 -9.36
CA ARG A 162 -6.89 -10.06 -10.63
C ARG A 162 -6.67 -11.58 -10.62
N PRO A 163 -7.13 -12.32 -11.65
CA PRO A 163 -6.88 -13.75 -11.72
C PRO A 163 -5.37 -14.03 -11.76
N PHE A 164 -4.96 -15.11 -11.09
CA PHE A 164 -3.58 -15.60 -11.18
C PHE A 164 -3.27 -15.99 -12.62
N ARG A 165 -2.15 -15.53 -13.13
CA ARG A 165 -1.64 -15.93 -14.44
C ARG A 165 -0.21 -16.48 -14.29
N LEU A 166 0.02 -17.68 -14.75
CA LEU A 166 1.34 -18.34 -14.61
C LEU A 166 2.47 -17.52 -15.25
N LYS A 167 2.18 -16.83 -16.36
CA LYS A 167 3.14 -15.92 -17.02
C LYS A 167 3.61 -14.76 -16.11
N ASP A 168 2.83 -14.39 -15.11
CA ASP A 168 3.14 -13.30 -14.17
C ASP A 168 3.92 -13.81 -12.93
N LEU A 169 4.17 -15.13 -12.82
CA LEU A 169 4.88 -15.74 -11.69
C LEU A 169 6.22 -15.07 -11.34
N PRO A 170 7.09 -14.72 -12.30
CA PRO A 170 8.33 -14.01 -12.00
C PRO A 170 8.09 -12.66 -11.30
N ASN A 171 7.00 -11.95 -11.67
CA ASN A 171 6.65 -10.68 -11.07
C ASN A 171 6.16 -10.86 -9.62
N TYR A 172 5.36 -11.91 -9.35
CA TYR A 172 4.93 -12.22 -7.98
C TYR A 172 6.12 -12.54 -7.08
N ILE A 173 7.06 -13.37 -7.55
CA ILE A 173 8.29 -13.69 -6.81
C ILE A 173 9.12 -12.41 -6.56
N LEU A 174 9.27 -11.57 -7.58
CA LEU A 174 9.98 -10.30 -7.44
C LEU A 174 9.31 -9.39 -6.40
N MET A 175 7.98 -9.31 -6.38
CA MET A 175 7.25 -8.52 -5.38
C MET A 175 7.48 -9.06 -3.97
N GLU A 176 7.48 -10.36 -3.80
CA GLU A 176 7.76 -11.04 -2.54
C GLU A 176 9.15 -10.67 -2.00
N LEU A 177 10.17 -10.87 -2.82
CA LEU A 177 11.55 -10.51 -2.47
C LEU A 177 11.69 -9.01 -2.16
N TRP A 178 10.95 -8.18 -2.88
CA TRP A 178 10.99 -6.74 -2.65
C TRP A 178 10.29 -6.34 -1.35
N MET A 179 9.17 -6.98 -0.99
CA MET A 179 8.51 -6.74 0.31
C MET A 179 9.40 -7.15 1.49
N ILE A 180 10.14 -8.26 1.35
CA ILE A 180 11.14 -8.69 2.34
C ILE A 180 12.27 -7.65 2.41
N TRP A 181 12.85 -7.27 1.27
CA TRP A 181 13.91 -6.26 1.20
C TRP A 181 13.50 -4.92 1.80
N ASN A 182 12.25 -4.50 1.60
CA ASN A 182 11.73 -3.25 2.13
C ASN A 182 11.67 -3.21 3.67
N MET A 183 11.83 -4.33 4.36
CA MET A 183 12.00 -4.34 5.81
C MET A 183 13.28 -3.63 6.25
N VAL A 184 14.37 -3.73 5.49
CA VAL A 184 15.66 -3.08 5.81
C VAL A 184 15.52 -1.56 5.88
N PRO A 185 15.11 -0.84 4.81
CA PRO A 185 14.92 0.60 4.89
C PRO A 185 13.80 1.00 5.86
N TYR A 186 12.75 0.18 6.02
CA TYR A 186 11.69 0.45 6.98
C TYR A 186 12.19 0.50 8.42
N LEU A 187 13.02 -0.46 8.83
CA LEU A 187 13.62 -0.48 10.15
C LEU A 187 14.63 0.65 10.31
N TRP A 188 15.46 0.88 9.29
CA TRP A 188 16.43 1.99 9.29
C TRP A 188 15.77 3.34 9.56
N TYR A 189 14.71 3.70 8.84
CA TYR A 189 13.98 4.97 9.02
C TYR A 189 13.26 5.11 10.37
N ARG A 190 13.21 4.06 11.17
CA ARG A 190 12.64 4.10 12.52
C ARG A 190 13.67 4.16 13.62
N LEU A 191 14.90 3.79 13.32
CA LEU A 191 16.02 3.77 14.28
C LEU A 191 16.89 5.02 14.19
N VAL A 192 16.84 5.75 13.09
CA VAL A 192 17.52 7.01 12.82
C VAL A 192 16.54 8.17 12.83
#